data_4dcd236cec369bfa794873a33170ef66
#
_entry.id   4dcd236cec369bfa794873a33170ef66
#
_cell.length_a   1.000
_cell.length_b   1.000
_cell.length_c   1.000
_cell.angle_alpha   90.00
_cell.angle_beta   90.00
_cell.angle_gamma   90.00
#
_symmetry.space_group_name_H-M   'P 1'
#
loop_
_entity.id
_entity.type
_entity.pdbx_description
1 polymer ?
#
loop_
_entity_poly.entity_id
_entity_poly.type
_entity_poly.pdbx_seq_one_letter_code
_entity_poly.pdbx_strand_id
1 'polypeptide(L)'
;MGTPLREIIYKHAGGILGDRKLKAVVPGGSSSPILTPDEIDVKMDYDSLAAIGSMLGSAGVIVMDETTCIVRALYVVTRFYHHESCGQCTPCREGTGWAEKILKRILDGHGRIEDIDNLDNIASNIMGNTICPLGDAAAMPIRSYVRKFRHEFEEYIRGKREPQEQEEVVMAN
;
A
#
# COMPACT_ATOMS: atom_id res chain seq x y z
N MET A 1 21.86 3.43 -9.53
CA MET A 1 21.57 2.43 -8.50
C MET A 1 22.44 2.72 -7.28
N GLY A 2 21.96 2.41 -6.06
CA GLY A 2 22.73 2.62 -4.83
C GLY A 2 22.61 4.01 -4.18
N THR A 3 21.88 4.95 -4.75
CA THR A 3 21.59 6.24 -4.09
C THR A 3 20.58 5.99 -2.95
N PRO A 4 20.81 6.55 -1.74
CA PRO A 4 19.84 6.43 -0.65
C PRO A 4 18.49 7.04 -1.03
N LEU A 5 17.39 6.37 -0.64
CA LEU A 5 16.04 6.83 -0.94
C LEU A 5 15.76 8.21 -0.34
N ARG A 6 16.27 8.49 0.87
CA ARG A 6 16.20 9.82 1.48
C ARG A 6 16.83 10.90 0.60
N GLU A 7 18.00 10.63 -0.01
CA GLU A 7 18.65 11.59 -0.90
C GLU A 7 17.83 11.84 -2.17
N ILE A 8 17.19 10.80 -2.71
CA ILE A 8 16.31 10.92 -3.88
C ILE A 8 15.13 11.84 -3.53
N ILE A 9 14.48 11.64 -2.40
CA ILE A 9 13.31 12.43 -1.99
C ILE A 9 13.69 13.88 -1.71
N TYR A 10 14.69 14.10 -0.84
CA TYR A 10 14.92 15.45 -0.31
C TYR A 10 15.91 16.27 -1.13
N LYS A 11 16.91 15.66 -1.77
CA LYS A 11 17.93 16.38 -2.55
C LYS A 11 17.59 16.46 -4.02
N HIS A 12 17.13 15.36 -4.63
CA HIS A 12 16.90 15.31 -6.07
C HIS A 12 15.46 15.69 -6.45
N ALA A 13 14.46 15.31 -5.66
CA ALA A 13 13.06 15.64 -5.90
C ALA A 13 12.60 16.95 -5.20
N GLY A 14 13.44 17.55 -4.35
CA GLY A 14 13.12 18.82 -3.69
C GLY A 14 12.28 18.68 -2.41
N GLY A 15 12.18 17.50 -1.83
CA GLY A 15 11.47 17.24 -0.58
C GLY A 15 9.98 16.94 -0.76
N ILE A 16 9.21 17.22 0.27
CA ILE A 16 7.77 16.94 0.33
C ILE A 16 7.01 18.24 0.12
N LEU A 17 5.95 18.21 -0.70
CA LEU A 17 5.17 19.37 -1.03
C LEU A 17 4.65 20.10 0.23
N GLY A 18 4.90 21.39 0.33
CA GLY A 18 4.48 22.25 1.44
C GLY A 18 5.23 21.97 2.76
N ASP A 19 6.45 21.45 2.69
CA ASP A 19 7.30 21.12 3.84
C ASP A 19 6.63 20.20 4.89
N ARG A 20 5.67 19.40 4.44
CA ARG A 20 4.96 18.43 5.28
C ARG A 20 5.87 17.28 5.70
N LYS A 21 5.48 16.59 6.77
CA LYS A 21 6.23 15.42 7.24
C LYS A 21 5.98 14.22 6.34
N LEU A 22 7.02 13.46 6.10
CA LEU A 22 6.94 12.17 5.45
C LEU A 22 6.13 11.20 6.33
N LYS A 23 5.18 10.49 5.73
CA LYS A 23 4.44 9.41 6.39
C LYS A 23 4.87 8.03 5.90
N ALA A 24 4.96 7.87 4.59
CA ALA A 24 5.24 6.58 3.98
C ALA A 24 5.84 6.73 2.58
N VAL A 25 6.55 5.71 2.13
CA VAL A 25 7.08 5.64 0.76
C VAL A 25 6.87 4.25 0.18
N VAL A 26 6.40 4.19 -1.06
CA VAL A 26 6.45 2.98 -1.88
C VAL A 26 7.65 3.11 -2.81
N PRO A 27 8.70 2.27 -2.67
CA PRO A 27 9.97 2.51 -3.37
C PRO A 27 10.02 2.00 -4.80
N GLY A 28 9.17 1.04 -5.16
CA GLY A 28 9.34 0.27 -6.40
C GLY A 28 8.05 0.03 -7.21
N GLY A 29 7.07 0.94 -7.12
CA GLY A 29 5.75 0.79 -7.74
C GLY A 29 4.74 0.13 -6.80
N SER A 30 3.46 0.13 -7.20
CA SER A 30 2.32 -0.22 -6.34
C SER A 30 2.37 -1.61 -5.68
N SER A 31 3.13 -2.55 -6.25
CA SER A 31 3.35 -3.89 -5.69
C SER A 31 4.41 -3.95 -4.59
N SER A 32 5.24 -2.90 -4.45
CA SER A 32 6.30 -2.91 -3.45
C SER A 32 5.74 -2.74 -2.04
N PRO A 33 6.24 -3.52 -1.07
CA PRO A 33 5.95 -3.25 0.33
C PRO A 33 6.33 -1.83 0.74
N ILE A 34 5.39 -1.16 1.41
CA ILE A 34 5.53 0.24 1.86
C ILE A 34 6.62 0.38 2.92
N LEU A 35 7.30 1.52 2.93
CA LEU A 35 8.31 1.90 3.91
C LEU A 35 7.80 3.00 4.83
N THR A 36 8.23 2.95 6.09
CA THR A 36 8.04 4.03 7.07
C THR A 36 9.16 5.08 6.97
N PRO A 37 9.03 6.27 7.58
CA PRO A 37 10.06 7.30 7.56
C PRO A 37 11.42 6.86 8.11
N ASP A 38 11.44 5.88 9.02
CA ASP A 38 12.66 5.35 9.64
C ASP A 38 13.43 4.38 8.70
N GLU A 39 12.76 3.90 7.64
CA GLU A 39 13.33 2.92 6.70
C GLU A 39 13.89 3.54 5.43
N ILE A 40 13.79 4.85 5.22
CA ILE A 40 14.17 5.51 3.96
C ILE A 40 15.68 5.76 3.79
N ASP A 41 16.51 5.41 4.76
CA ASP A 41 17.97 5.50 4.63
C ASP A 41 18.56 4.32 3.84
N VAL A 42 17.70 3.47 3.30
CA VAL A 42 18.02 2.34 2.44
C VAL A 42 18.52 2.80 1.07
N LYS A 43 19.48 2.08 0.49
CA LYS A 43 19.91 2.29 -0.89
C LYS A 43 18.87 1.78 -1.88
N MET A 44 18.68 2.52 -2.98
CA MET A 44 17.80 2.10 -4.06
C MET A 44 18.53 1.12 -4.96
N ASP A 45 18.64 -0.12 -4.49
CA ASP A 45 19.11 -1.30 -5.20
C ASP A 45 18.34 -2.54 -4.76
N TYR A 46 18.49 -3.64 -5.50
CA TYR A 46 17.70 -4.85 -5.26
C TYR A 46 18.00 -5.48 -3.89
N ASP A 47 19.26 -5.60 -3.54
CA ASP A 47 19.69 -6.32 -2.34
C ASP A 47 19.32 -5.54 -1.06
N SER A 48 19.58 -4.23 -1.05
CA SER A 48 19.30 -3.38 0.10
C SER A 48 17.80 -3.31 0.41
N LEU A 49 16.95 -3.15 -0.61
CA LEU A 49 15.50 -3.12 -0.42
C LEU A 49 14.93 -4.49 -0.03
N ALA A 50 15.46 -5.59 -0.61
CA ALA A 50 15.07 -6.94 -0.22
C ALA A 50 15.44 -7.24 1.25
N ALA A 51 16.59 -6.77 1.71
CA ALA A 51 17.05 -6.97 3.09
C ALA A 51 16.11 -6.37 4.15
N ILE A 52 15.38 -5.30 3.81
CA ILE A 52 14.37 -4.68 4.69
C ILE A 52 12.93 -5.11 4.40
N GLY A 53 12.76 -6.18 3.59
CA GLY A 53 11.46 -6.74 3.27
C GLY A 53 10.63 -5.92 2.27
N SER A 54 11.29 -5.09 1.44
CA SER A 54 10.67 -4.38 0.33
C SER A 54 11.28 -4.83 -1.00
N MET A 55 11.09 -4.09 -2.08
CA MET A 55 11.70 -4.39 -3.38
C MET A 55 11.87 -3.14 -4.24
N LEU A 56 12.88 -3.16 -5.13
CA LEU A 56 13.12 -2.08 -6.07
C LEU A 56 12.05 -2.00 -7.17
N GLY A 57 11.51 -3.16 -7.58
CA GLY A 57 10.47 -3.24 -8.60
C GLY A 57 10.80 -2.43 -9.86
N SER A 58 9.91 -1.52 -10.23
CA SER A 58 10.09 -0.59 -11.35
C SER A 58 10.85 0.69 -10.96
N ALA A 59 11.28 0.83 -9.72
CA ALA A 59 11.82 2.07 -9.14
C ALA A 59 10.86 3.28 -9.23
N GLY A 60 9.56 3.01 -9.38
CA GLY A 60 8.50 4.03 -9.35
C GLY A 60 8.22 4.45 -7.91
N VAL A 61 8.89 5.49 -7.44
CA VAL A 61 8.76 5.97 -6.06
C VAL A 61 7.48 6.77 -5.87
N ILE A 62 6.67 6.38 -4.87
CA ILE A 62 5.46 7.12 -4.46
C ILE A 62 5.68 7.60 -3.02
N VAL A 63 5.65 8.92 -2.84
CA VAL A 63 5.84 9.56 -1.53
C VAL A 63 4.48 9.99 -0.98
N MET A 64 4.23 9.66 0.28
CA MET A 64 3.01 10.01 1.00
C MET A 64 3.37 10.87 2.21
N ASP A 65 2.72 12.03 2.32
CA ASP A 65 2.87 12.92 3.45
C ASP A 65 1.94 12.59 4.62
N GLU A 66 2.05 13.35 5.71
CA GLU A 66 1.27 13.16 6.94
C GLU A 66 -0.25 13.31 6.73
N THR A 67 -0.70 13.97 5.67
CA THR A 67 -2.13 14.12 5.36
C THR A 67 -2.72 12.92 4.63
N THR A 68 -1.88 12.09 4.03
CA THR A 68 -2.34 10.92 3.25
C THR A 68 -3.02 9.89 4.15
N CYS A 69 -4.22 9.48 3.78
CA CYS A 69 -4.94 8.39 4.44
C CYS A 69 -4.42 7.04 3.92
N ILE A 70 -3.76 6.27 4.79
CA ILE A 70 -3.17 4.97 4.43
C ILE A 70 -4.24 3.95 4.04
N VAL A 71 -5.41 3.96 4.70
CA VAL A 71 -6.53 3.07 4.37
C VAL A 71 -7.04 3.32 2.95
N ARG A 72 -7.21 4.60 2.57
CA ARG A 72 -7.63 4.99 1.22
C ARG A 72 -6.55 4.65 0.18
N ALA A 73 -5.28 4.89 0.48
CA ALA A 73 -4.18 4.55 -0.41
C ALA A 73 -4.15 3.04 -0.69
N LEU A 74 -4.31 2.20 0.33
CA LEU A 74 -4.40 0.76 0.13
C LEU A 74 -5.65 0.35 -0.65
N TYR A 75 -6.80 1.00 -0.41
CA TYR A 75 -8.03 0.73 -1.17
C TYR A 75 -7.83 0.96 -2.67
N VAL A 76 -7.21 2.07 -3.06
CA VAL A 76 -6.93 2.40 -4.47
C VAL A 76 -6.04 1.33 -5.11
N VAL A 77 -4.96 0.92 -4.44
CA VAL A 77 -4.06 -0.13 -4.91
C VAL A 77 -4.78 -1.47 -5.03
N THR A 78 -5.58 -1.85 -4.02
CA THR A 78 -6.30 -3.13 -4.02
C THR A 78 -7.37 -3.17 -5.12
N ARG A 79 -8.11 -2.08 -5.32
CA ARG A 79 -9.09 -1.93 -6.40
C ARG A 79 -8.43 -2.08 -7.78
N PHE A 80 -7.26 -1.47 -7.97
CA PHE A 80 -6.48 -1.63 -9.19
C PHE A 80 -6.16 -3.11 -9.44
N TYR A 81 -5.58 -3.83 -8.49
CA TYR A 81 -5.26 -5.25 -8.67
C TYR A 81 -6.48 -6.15 -8.85
N HIS A 82 -7.61 -5.83 -8.23
CA HIS A 82 -8.86 -6.55 -8.46
C HIS A 82 -9.33 -6.37 -9.92
N HIS A 83 -9.28 -5.14 -10.43
CA HIS A 83 -9.65 -4.84 -11.83
C HIS A 83 -8.71 -5.52 -12.84
N GLU A 84 -7.40 -5.54 -12.56
CA GLU A 84 -6.38 -6.12 -13.45
C GLU A 84 -6.29 -7.65 -13.35
N SER A 85 -6.97 -8.27 -12.39
CA SER A 85 -7.01 -9.74 -12.27
C SER A 85 -7.70 -10.35 -13.49
N CYS A 86 -6.99 -11.24 -14.20
CA CYS A 86 -7.58 -11.97 -15.34
C CYS A 86 -8.64 -12.99 -14.94
N GLY A 87 -8.84 -13.23 -13.61
CA GLY A 87 -9.85 -14.16 -13.08
C GLY A 87 -9.46 -15.66 -13.15
N GLN A 88 -8.26 -16.04 -13.61
CA GLN A 88 -7.90 -17.45 -13.77
C GLN A 88 -7.70 -18.16 -12.43
N CYS A 89 -6.90 -17.59 -11.53
CA CYS A 89 -6.58 -18.23 -10.25
C CYS A 89 -7.59 -17.83 -9.18
N THR A 90 -8.25 -18.79 -8.56
CA THR A 90 -9.25 -18.53 -7.52
C THR A 90 -8.77 -17.64 -6.39
N PRO A 91 -7.55 -17.87 -5.80
CA PRO A 91 -7.07 -16.99 -4.73
C PRO A 91 -6.93 -15.53 -5.15
N CYS A 92 -6.45 -15.27 -6.36
CA CYS A 92 -6.35 -13.90 -6.90
C CYS A 92 -7.73 -13.32 -7.19
N ARG A 93 -8.56 -14.02 -7.99
CA ARG A 93 -9.89 -13.56 -8.40
C ARG A 93 -10.77 -13.18 -7.21
N GLU A 94 -10.91 -14.11 -6.27
CA GLU A 94 -11.79 -13.91 -5.12
C GLU A 94 -11.12 -13.07 -4.03
N GLY A 95 -9.86 -13.33 -3.74
CA GLY A 95 -9.14 -12.67 -2.64
C GLY A 95 -8.96 -11.18 -2.86
N THR A 96 -8.64 -10.71 -4.07
CA THR A 96 -8.54 -9.28 -4.36
C THR A 96 -9.90 -8.59 -4.23
N GLY A 97 -10.98 -9.24 -4.70
CA GLY A 97 -12.33 -8.73 -4.55
C GLY A 97 -12.82 -8.69 -3.10
N TRP A 98 -12.45 -9.67 -2.29
CA TRP A 98 -12.78 -9.65 -0.86
C TRP A 98 -12.01 -8.56 -0.12
N ALA A 99 -10.72 -8.39 -0.40
CA ALA A 99 -9.91 -7.34 0.19
C ALA A 99 -10.45 -5.94 -0.16
N GLU A 100 -10.83 -5.71 -1.43
CA GLU A 100 -11.47 -4.46 -1.85
C GLU A 100 -12.76 -4.18 -1.08
N LYS A 101 -13.65 -5.18 -0.96
CA LYS A 101 -14.92 -5.03 -0.22
C LYS A 101 -14.70 -4.72 1.26
N ILE A 102 -13.70 -5.34 1.89
CA ILE A 102 -13.34 -5.07 3.28
C ILE A 102 -12.84 -3.63 3.43
N LEU A 103 -11.91 -3.20 2.57
CA LEU A 103 -11.37 -1.84 2.61
C LEU A 103 -12.45 -0.79 2.35
N LYS A 104 -13.36 -1.06 1.37
CA LYS A 104 -14.51 -0.19 1.14
C LYS A 104 -15.41 -0.10 2.36
N ARG A 105 -15.72 -1.23 3.03
CA ARG A 105 -16.52 -1.24 4.26
C ARG A 105 -15.88 -0.42 5.38
N ILE A 106 -14.56 -0.49 5.52
CA ILE A 106 -13.81 0.33 6.49
C ILE A 106 -13.97 1.81 6.14
N LEU A 107 -13.78 2.18 4.85
CA LEU A 107 -13.90 3.56 4.38
C LEU A 107 -15.31 4.13 4.52
N ASP A 108 -16.33 3.28 4.39
CA ASP A 108 -17.75 3.65 4.57
C ASP A 108 -18.15 3.75 6.07
N GLY A 109 -17.22 3.58 7.01
CA GLY A 109 -17.47 3.67 8.46
C GLY A 109 -18.08 2.42 9.10
N HIS A 110 -18.13 1.30 8.38
CA HIS A 110 -18.71 0.04 8.82
C HIS A 110 -17.65 -1.05 9.10
N GLY A 111 -16.38 -0.64 9.20
CA GLY A 111 -15.26 -1.54 9.47
C GLY A 111 -15.29 -2.11 10.89
N ARG A 112 -14.74 -3.31 11.04
CA ARG A 112 -14.55 -4.00 12.30
C ARG A 112 -13.06 -4.25 12.53
N ILE A 113 -12.63 -4.36 13.77
CA ILE A 113 -11.22 -4.59 14.10
C ILE A 113 -10.70 -5.90 13.47
N GLU A 114 -11.54 -6.93 13.44
CA GLU A 114 -11.22 -8.22 12.81
C GLU A 114 -10.98 -8.11 11.30
N ASP A 115 -11.47 -7.05 10.65
CA ASP A 115 -11.26 -6.82 9.23
C ASP A 115 -9.78 -6.61 8.89
N ILE A 116 -9.02 -6.06 9.82
CA ILE A 116 -7.57 -5.86 9.68
C ILE A 116 -6.85 -7.20 9.58
N ASP A 117 -7.18 -8.13 10.47
CA ASP A 117 -6.59 -9.48 10.47
C ASP A 117 -7.08 -10.30 9.27
N ASN A 118 -8.34 -10.11 8.85
CA ASN A 118 -8.87 -10.73 7.64
C ASN A 118 -8.14 -10.27 6.38
N LEU A 119 -7.76 -8.99 6.26
CA LEU A 119 -6.96 -8.49 5.14
C LEU A 119 -5.60 -9.19 5.06
N ASP A 120 -4.86 -9.31 6.17
CA ASP A 120 -3.56 -10.01 6.19
C ASP A 120 -3.73 -11.51 5.89
N ASN A 121 -4.79 -12.14 6.39
CA ASN A 121 -5.09 -13.55 6.12
C ASN A 121 -5.42 -13.79 4.64
N ILE A 122 -6.29 -12.98 4.04
CA ILE A 122 -6.64 -13.05 2.61
C ILE A 122 -5.36 -12.91 1.77
N ALA A 123 -4.55 -11.89 2.03
CA ALA A 123 -3.32 -11.65 1.30
C ALA A 123 -2.32 -12.81 1.47
N SER A 124 -2.23 -13.39 2.66
CA SER A 124 -1.39 -14.56 2.92
C SER A 124 -1.83 -15.79 2.13
N ASN A 125 -3.14 -15.96 1.89
CA ASN A 125 -3.67 -17.06 1.10
C ASN A 125 -3.58 -16.82 -0.43
N ILE A 126 -3.43 -15.56 -0.87
CA ILE A 126 -3.13 -15.25 -2.28
C ILE A 126 -1.67 -15.54 -2.59
N MET A 127 -0.77 -15.14 -1.68
CA MET A 127 0.68 -15.17 -1.88
C MET A 127 1.19 -16.59 -2.11
N GLY A 128 1.91 -16.79 -3.22
CA GLY A 128 2.46 -18.09 -3.62
C GLY A 128 1.43 -19.10 -4.16
N ASN A 129 0.15 -18.76 -4.21
CA ASN A 129 -0.93 -19.64 -4.64
C ASN A 129 -1.56 -19.25 -5.99
N THR A 130 -0.83 -18.49 -6.80
CA THR A 130 -1.25 -18.05 -8.13
C THR A 130 -0.23 -18.38 -9.19
N ILE A 131 -0.67 -18.59 -10.44
CA ILE A 131 0.21 -18.99 -11.55
C ILE A 131 1.14 -17.85 -11.96
N CYS A 132 0.64 -16.62 -11.97
CA CYS A 132 1.40 -15.44 -12.35
C CYS A 132 1.66 -14.53 -11.13
N PRO A 133 2.65 -13.63 -11.22
CA PRO A 133 3.04 -12.77 -10.09
C PRO A 133 2.02 -11.69 -9.73
N LEU A 134 0.91 -11.52 -10.47
CA LEU A 134 -0.11 -10.51 -10.14
C LEU A 134 -0.73 -10.77 -8.76
N GLY A 135 -0.94 -12.03 -8.37
CA GLY A 135 -1.44 -12.37 -7.04
C GLY A 135 -0.50 -11.91 -5.93
N ASP A 136 0.79 -12.20 -6.07
CA ASP A 136 1.80 -11.75 -5.11
C ASP A 136 1.91 -10.21 -5.10
N ALA A 137 1.87 -9.58 -6.28
CA ALA A 137 1.89 -8.14 -6.44
C ALA A 137 0.71 -7.44 -5.74
N ALA A 138 -0.46 -8.08 -5.68
CA ALA A 138 -1.62 -7.60 -4.94
C ALA A 138 -1.48 -7.85 -3.42
N ALA A 139 -0.94 -9.00 -3.04
CA ALA A 139 -0.86 -9.42 -1.64
C ALA A 139 0.21 -8.66 -0.84
N MET A 140 1.37 -8.37 -1.45
CA MET A 140 2.49 -7.70 -0.77
C MET A 140 2.11 -6.32 -0.21
N PRO A 141 1.49 -5.39 -0.98
CA PRO A 141 1.04 -4.11 -0.43
C PRO A 141 0.01 -4.30 0.69
N ILE A 142 -1.01 -5.17 0.52
CA ILE A 142 -2.01 -5.40 1.57
C ILE A 142 -1.33 -5.75 2.88
N ARG A 143 -0.44 -6.73 2.88
CA ARG A 143 0.28 -7.17 4.09
C ARG A 143 1.16 -6.08 4.70
N SER A 144 1.91 -5.37 3.88
CA SER A 144 2.85 -4.35 4.37
C SER A 144 2.13 -3.14 4.95
N TYR A 145 1.07 -2.66 4.30
CA TYR A 145 0.26 -1.54 4.80
C TYR A 145 -0.43 -1.90 6.11
N VAL A 146 -1.09 -3.05 6.17
CA VAL A 146 -1.80 -3.52 7.38
C VAL A 146 -0.84 -3.70 8.54
N ARG A 147 0.34 -4.29 8.32
CA ARG A 147 1.29 -4.56 9.40
C ARG A 147 1.99 -3.31 9.92
N LYS A 148 2.45 -2.43 9.01
CA LYS A 148 3.21 -1.23 9.40
C LYS A 148 2.33 -0.10 9.91
N PHE A 149 1.10 0.00 9.42
CA PHE A 149 0.16 1.08 9.75
C PHE A 149 -1.12 0.61 10.44
N ARG A 150 -1.08 -0.55 11.12
CA ARG A 150 -2.24 -1.13 11.82
C ARG A 150 -2.98 -0.10 12.69
N HIS A 151 -2.25 0.76 13.39
CA HIS A 151 -2.82 1.81 14.23
C HIS A 151 -3.72 2.77 13.44
N GLU A 152 -3.37 3.13 12.19
CA GLU A 152 -4.21 4.02 11.37
C GLU A 152 -5.53 3.33 10.96
N PHE A 153 -5.51 2.03 10.68
CA PHE A 153 -6.73 1.26 10.42
C PHE A 153 -7.63 1.21 11.66
N GLU A 154 -7.05 0.94 12.83
CA GLU A 154 -7.80 0.91 14.09
C GLU A 154 -8.39 2.26 14.44
N GLU A 155 -7.63 3.36 14.27
CA GLU A 155 -8.13 4.72 14.50
C GLU A 155 -9.26 5.08 13.53
N TYR A 156 -9.15 4.68 12.27
CA TYR A 156 -10.18 4.91 11.25
C TYR A 156 -11.48 4.16 11.60
N ILE A 157 -11.38 2.89 11.99
CA ILE A 157 -12.53 2.05 12.39
C ILE A 157 -13.19 2.61 13.66
N ARG A 158 -12.42 3.13 14.62
CA ARG A 158 -12.94 3.72 15.85
C ARG A 158 -13.52 5.12 15.69
N GLY A 159 -13.57 5.65 14.46
CA GLY A 159 -14.10 6.99 14.16
C GLY A 159 -13.25 8.14 14.70
N LYS A 160 -11.97 7.89 14.99
CA LYS A 160 -11.04 8.92 15.47
C LYS A 160 -10.44 9.77 14.34
N ARG A 161 -10.63 9.36 13.09
CA ARG A 161 -10.32 10.14 11.90
C ARG A 161 -11.61 10.44 11.15
N GLU A 162 -11.86 11.71 10.86
CA GLU A 162 -12.95 12.09 9.98
C GLU A 162 -12.69 11.52 8.59
N PRO A 163 -13.76 11.03 7.90
CA PRO A 163 -13.67 10.72 6.49
C PRO A 163 -13.25 12.00 5.77
N GLN A 164 -12.06 12.03 5.20
CA GLN A 164 -11.68 13.12 4.32
C GLN A 164 -12.73 13.20 3.22
N GLU A 165 -13.34 14.38 3.04
CA GLU A 165 -14.31 14.64 1.98
C GLU A 165 -13.80 14.04 0.66
N GLN A 166 -14.71 13.37 -0.04
CA GLN A 166 -14.44 12.72 -1.30
C GLN A 166 -14.09 13.79 -2.35
N GLU A 167 -12.82 14.19 -2.44
CA GLU A 167 -12.33 14.67 -3.71
C GLU A 167 -12.40 13.49 -4.67
N GLU A 168 -13.43 13.50 -5.51
CA GLU A 168 -13.52 12.63 -6.67
C GLU A 168 -12.22 12.80 -7.46
N VAL A 169 -11.35 11.81 -7.35
CA VAL A 169 -10.30 11.63 -8.34
C VAL A 169 -11.03 11.26 -9.62
N VAL A 170 -11.35 12.28 -10.39
CA VAL A 170 -11.81 12.13 -11.78
C VAL A 170 -10.65 11.42 -12.49
N MET A 171 -10.77 10.12 -12.63
CA MET A 171 -9.94 9.36 -13.53
C MET A 171 -10.28 9.87 -14.92
N ALA A 172 -9.42 10.73 -15.46
CA ALA A 172 -9.48 11.09 -16.86
C ALA A 172 -9.38 9.80 -17.69
N ASN A 173 -10.39 9.57 -18.51
CA ASN A 173 -10.48 8.49 -19.49
C ASN A 173 -9.31 8.52 -20.49
#